data_cfe216705650bc926ee57f425facd057
#
_entry.id   cfe216705650bc926ee57f425facd057
#
_cell.length_a   1.000
_cell.length_b   1.000
_cell.length_c   1.000
_cell.angle_alpha   90.00
_cell.angle_beta   90.00
_cell.angle_gamma   90.00
#
_symmetry.space_group_name_H-M   'P 1'
#
loop_
_entity.id
_entity.type
_entity.pdbx_description
1 polymer ?
#
loop_
_entity_poly.entity_id
_entity_poly.type
_entity_poly.pdbx_seq_one_letter_code
_entity_poly.pdbx_strand_id
1 'polypeptide(L)'
;RRQRQMCIRDRDIYGVEHDVLKEDIQVIFTKSQFKMYKYYSSWEEYIAMYQNYGCTAGKCNEEESFLPDAKLNYQMLQTLTDISEDEIERLANRSVEKIQKVASDRETMLEVFGASSQYKNKNAFQECLSIYPELLSDPYTKEMLRQIKKNLVKEGKSAKLDLSAKYMFLIPDLYAFCQWLFLGDKDPCGLLKDGEVSSFLYRAYGKLDCLRSPHLYREHAVRNNVVNAETKKWFTPNAIYTSCHDLISKILQFDCDGDKSLVCADPLIIDIAERNMKDIVPLYYEMAKAGAVIVTPEEIFHGLRAAWTGGNIGVISNDITKIWNSDDVDIDAIKILCMENNFCIDYAKTLYKPTRPDHINAKLSQITGMKAPHFFIYAKGKTAHQVQKKNGSVVNRLDKIVPNK
;
A
#
# COMPACT_ATOMS: atom_id res chain seq x y z
N ARG A 1 26.12 -34.93 -1.39
CA ARG A 1 26.08 -34.78 -2.87
C ARG A 1 24.74 -35.26 -3.46
N ARG A 2 24.15 -36.39 -3.02
CA ARG A 2 22.83 -36.85 -3.51
C ARG A 2 21.68 -35.92 -3.16
N GLN A 3 21.65 -35.36 -1.96
CA GLN A 3 20.60 -34.41 -1.55
C GLN A 3 20.61 -33.08 -2.33
N ARG A 4 21.80 -32.58 -2.70
CA ARG A 4 21.89 -31.37 -3.55
C ARG A 4 21.38 -31.59 -4.98
N GLN A 5 21.43 -32.79 -5.51
CA GLN A 5 20.87 -33.10 -6.83
C GLN A 5 19.35 -33.23 -6.84
N MET A 6 18.72 -33.60 -5.71
CA MET A 6 17.25 -33.68 -5.61
C MET A 6 16.57 -32.30 -5.55
N CYS A 7 17.28 -31.26 -5.05
CA CYS A 7 16.72 -29.90 -4.94
C CYS A 7 16.74 -29.09 -6.25
N ILE A 8 17.27 -29.63 -7.34
CA ILE A 8 17.49 -28.94 -8.62
C ILE A 8 16.50 -29.44 -9.69
N ARG A 9 15.81 -30.56 -9.43
CA ARG A 9 14.81 -31.13 -10.34
C ARG A 9 13.45 -31.04 -9.73
N ASP A 10 12.53 -30.48 -10.48
CA ASP A 10 11.13 -30.36 -10.11
C ASP A 10 10.22 -30.60 -11.32
N ARG A 11 8.93 -30.83 -11.05
CA ARG A 11 7.92 -30.99 -12.09
C ARG A 11 7.09 -29.73 -12.22
N ASP A 12 6.90 -29.32 -13.45
CA ASP A 12 6.01 -28.22 -13.75
C ASP A 12 4.53 -28.59 -13.53
N ILE A 13 3.65 -27.61 -13.76
CA ILE A 13 2.19 -27.78 -13.61
C ILE A 13 1.58 -28.74 -14.63
N TYR A 14 2.30 -29.07 -15.69
CA TYR A 14 1.92 -30.01 -16.73
C TYR A 14 2.51 -31.42 -16.51
N GLY A 15 3.32 -31.59 -15.45
CA GLY A 15 3.92 -32.86 -15.05
C GLY A 15 5.26 -33.16 -15.71
N VAL A 16 5.83 -32.25 -16.47
CA VAL A 16 7.16 -32.35 -17.07
C VAL A 16 8.26 -32.12 -16.04
N GLU A 17 9.26 -32.98 -15.99
CA GLU A 17 10.39 -32.86 -15.08
C GLU A 17 11.46 -31.97 -15.69
N HIS A 18 11.91 -30.97 -14.93
CA HIS A 18 12.92 -29.99 -15.31
C HIS A 18 14.14 -30.08 -14.40
N ASP A 19 15.32 -29.92 -14.98
CA ASP A 19 16.57 -29.70 -14.25
C ASP A 19 16.94 -28.22 -14.36
N VAL A 20 16.63 -27.47 -13.31
CA VAL A 20 16.74 -26.00 -13.29
C VAL A 20 18.12 -25.48 -13.72
N LEU A 21 19.18 -26.20 -13.37
CA LEU A 21 20.55 -25.78 -13.73
C LEU A 21 20.95 -26.20 -15.14
N LYS A 22 20.56 -27.39 -15.59
CA LYS A 22 20.92 -27.88 -16.93
C LYS A 22 20.17 -27.17 -18.04
N GLU A 23 18.92 -26.78 -17.75
CA GLU A 23 18.04 -26.09 -18.67
C GLU A 23 18.17 -24.57 -18.57
N ASP A 24 19.06 -24.07 -17.69
CA ASP A 24 19.31 -22.64 -17.45
C ASP A 24 18.02 -21.87 -17.15
N ILE A 25 17.15 -22.45 -16.31
CA ILE A 25 15.89 -21.83 -15.92
C ILE A 25 16.18 -20.68 -14.98
N GLN A 26 15.84 -19.47 -15.37
CA GLN A 26 16.09 -18.23 -14.63
C GLN A 26 14.84 -17.70 -13.91
N VAL A 27 13.64 -18.11 -14.34
CA VAL A 27 12.38 -17.64 -13.78
C VAL A 27 11.43 -18.81 -13.56
N ILE A 28 10.90 -18.93 -12.35
CA ILE A 28 9.91 -19.94 -11.98
C ILE A 28 8.65 -19.23 -11.49
N PHE A 29 7.51 -19.53 -12.12
CA PHE A 29 6.21 -19.02 -11.70
C PHE A 29 5.44 -20.09 -10.91
N THR A 30 4.83 -19.69 -9.81
CA THR A 30 3.85 -20.54 -9.13
C THR A 30 2.52 -20.54 -9.88
N LYS A 31 1.66 -21.52 -9.58
CA LYS A 31 0.29 -21.58 -10.13
C LYS A 31 -0.52 -20.30 -9.86
N SER A 32 -0.32 -19.67 -8.70
CA SER A 32 -0.99 -18.44 -8.35
C SER A 32 -0.50 -17.24 -9.14
N GLN A 33 0.78 -17.23 -9.53
CA GLN A 33 1.37 -16.19 -10.36
C GLN A 33 1.01 -16.37 -11.84
N PHE A 34 0.95 -17.61 -12.31
CA PHE A 34 0.50 -17.92 -13.67
C PHE A 34 -1.01 -18.14 -13.70
N LYS A 35 -1.78 -17.08 -13.50
CA LYS A 35 -3.24 -17.08 -13.28
C LYS A 35 -4.04 -17.77 -14.41
N MET A 36 -3.53 -17.76 -15.64
CA MET A 36 -4.20 -18.28 -16.84
C MET A 36 -3.76 -19.70 -17.22
N TYR A 37 -2.94 -20.38 -16.43
CA TYR A 37 -2.36 -21.68 -16.78
C TYR A 37 -3.40 -22.75 -17.19
N LYS A 38 -4.61 -22.69 -16.64
CA LYS A 38 -5.69 -23.65 -16.89
C LYS A 38 -6.25 -23.61 -18.34
N TYR A 39 -5.94 -22.53 -19.06
CA TYR A 39 -6.40 -22.35 -20.44
C TYR A 39 -5.47 -22.95 -21.47
N TYR A 40 -4.32 -23.49 -21.06
CA TYR A 40 -3.31 -24.09 -21.91
C TYR A 40 -3.06 -25.53 -21.46
N SER A 41 -2.88 -26.42 -22.41
CA SER A 41 -2.59 -27.84 -22.17
C SER A 41 -1.11 -28.10 -21.95
N SER A 42 -0.22 -27.19 -22.41
CA SER A 42 1.23 -27.26 -22.25
C SER A 42 1.88 -25.89 -22.32
N TRP A 43 3.15 -25.86 -21.95
CA TRP A 43 3.98 -24.63 -22.04
C TRP A 43 4.22 -24.23 -23.51
N GLU A 44 4.40 -25.21 -24.40
CA GLU A 44 4.61 -24.98 -25.82
C GLU A 44 3.37 -24.32 -26.46
N GLU A 45 2.19 -24.76 -26.09
CA GLU A 45 0.94 -24.14 -26.55
C GLU A 45 0.87 -22.68 -26.08
N TYR A 46 1.20 -22.40 -24.80
CA TYR A 46 1.25 -21.03 -24.29
C TYR A 46 2.23 -20.16 -25.10
N ILE A 47 3.44 -20.65 -25.37
CA ILE A 47 4.46 -19.91 -26.13
C ILE A 47 4.01 -19.69 -27.56
N ALA A 48 3.41 -20.71 -28.21
CA ALA A 48 2.89 -20.59 -29.57
C ALA A 48 1.80 -19.52 -29.68
N MET A 49 0.84 -19.51 -28.75
CA MET A 49 -0.20 -18.48 -28.69
C MET A 49 0.40 -17.09 -28.43
N TYR A 50 1.34 -16.99 -27.50
CA TYR A 50 2.04 -15.76 -27.18
C TYR A 50 2.73 -15.15 -28.40
N GLN A 51 3.44 -15.96 -29.19
CA GLN A 51 4.10 -15.56 -30.43
C GLN A 51 3.11 -15.21 -31.54
N ASN A 52 2.08 -16.03 -31.73
CA ASN A 52 1.07 -15.83 -32.79
C ASN A 52 0.31 -14.51 -32.64
N TYR A 53 0.08 -14.08 -31.42
CA TYR A 53 -0.59 -12.81 -31.15
C TYR A 53 0.36 -11.64 -30.94
N GLY A 54 1.67 -11.80 -31.17
CA GLY A 54 2.67 -10.76 -31.04
C GLY A 54 2.76 -10.17 -29.61
N CYS A 55 2.46 -11.02 -28.61
CA CYS A 55 2.57 -10.57 -27.21
C CYS A 55 4.01 -10.28 -26.84
N THR A 56 4.20 -9.36 -25.91
CA THR A 56 5.51 -9.03 -25.35
C THR A 56 5.46 -9.08 -23.84
N ALA A 57 6.53 -9.60 -23.23
CA ALA A 57 6.70 -9.53 -21.78
C ALA A 57 7.58 -8.34 -21.43
N GLY A 58 7.17 -7.57 -20.44
CA GLY A 58 7.91 -6.45 -19.93
C GLY A 58 8.06 -6.51 -18.42
N LYS A 59 9.15 -5.98 -17.93
CA LYS A 59 9.38 -5.76 -16.50
C LYS A 59 8.62 -4.50 -16.09
N CYS A 60 7.59 -4.65 -15.27
CA CYS A 60 6.75 -3.53 -14.84
C CYS A 60 7.37 -2.73 -13.70
N ASN A 61 8.03 -3.42 -12.76
CA ASN A 61 8.58 -2.83 -11.55
C ASN A 61 10.04 -3.22 -11.38
N GLU A 62 10.86 -2.26 -10.99
CA GLU A 62 12.26 -2.46 -10.64
C GLU A 62 12.52 -2.00 -9.22
N GLU A 63 13.50 -2.62 -8.56
CA GLU A 63 14.02 -2.09 -7.32
C GLU A 63 14.66 -0.72 -7.58
N GLU A 64 14.21 0.28 -6.83
CA GLU A 64 14.77 1.62 -6.91
C GLU A 64 16.07 1.68 -6.11
N SER A 65 17.13 2.23 -6.69
CA SER A 65 18.42 2.41 -5.99
C SER A 65 18.31 3.42 -4.83
N PHE A 66 17.31 4.27 -4.86
CA PHE A 66 17.00 5.25 -3.83
C PHE A 66 15.49 5.23 -3.58
N LEU A 67 15.11 4.99 -2.33
CA LEU A 67 13.71 5.05 -1.88
C LEU A 67 13.51 6.39 -1.15
N PRO A 68 12.74 7.33 -1.73
CA PRO A 68 12.43 8.59 -1.05
C PRO A 68 11.58 8.35 0.19
N ASP A 69 11.64 9.28 1.14
CA ASP A 69 10.74 9.28 2.28
C ASP A 69 9.30 9.46 1.80
N ALA A 70 8.41 8.69 2.36
CA ALA A 70 6.99 8.69 2.06
C ALA A 70 6.21 9.57 3.06
N LYS A 71 4.96 9.83 2.72
CA LYS A 71 4.04 10.57 3.59
C LYS A 71 2.96 9.65 4.14
N LEU A 72 2.57 9.87 5.38
CA LEU A 72 1.33 9.35 5.93
C LEU A 72 0.14 9.88 5.14
N ASN A 73 -0.99 9.23 5.19
CA ASN A 73 -2.23 9.73 4.62
C ASN A 73 -3.38 9.68 5.65
N TYR A 74 -4.49 10.37 5.35
CA TYR A 74 -5.61 10.46 6.29
C TYR A 74 -6.27 9.10 6.59
N GLN A 75 -6.25 8.14 5.66
CA GLN A 75 -6.82 6.82 5.89
C GLN A 75 -6.05 6.06 6.97
N MET A 76 -4.73 6.14 6.94
CA MET A 76 -3.86 5.53 7.95
C MET A 76 -3.99 6.24 9.30
N LEU A 77 -4.04 7.57 9.31
CA LEU A 77 -4.12 8.34 10.57
C LEU A 77 -5.50 8.23 11.24
N GLN A 78 -6.59 8.24 10.49
CA GLN A 78 -7.96 8.27 11.06
C GLN A 78 -8.29 7.05 11.93
N THR A 79 -7.60 5.93 11.73
CA THR A 79 -7.79 4.69 12.49
C THR A 79 -7.09 4.69 13.86
N LEU A 80 -6.19 5.64 14.08
CA LEU A 80 -5.46 5.85 15.32
C LEU A 80 -6.26 6.77 16.26
N THR A 81 -7.42 6.30 16.70
CA THR A 81 -8.37 7.12 17.48
C THR A 81 -7.89 7.45 18.89
N ASP A 82 -7.06 6.57 19.49
CA ASP A 82 -6.38 6.80 20.76
C ASP A 82 -5.01 7.46 20.50
N ILE A 83 -5.04 8.78 20.24
CA ILE A 83 -3.87 9.62 20.05
C ILE A 83 -4.09 10.96 20.74
N SER A 84 -3.14 11.39 21.56
CA SER A 84 -3.18 12.65 22.29
C SER A 84 -2.89 13.87 21.41
N GLU A 85 -3.16 15.09 21.92
CA GLU A 85 -2.81 16.34 21.21
C GLU A 85 -1.29 16.47 21.04
N ASP A 86 -0.51 16.18 22.08
CA ASP A 86 0.96 16.21 22.01
C ASP A 86 1.51 15.23 20.96
N GLU A 87 0.97 14.01 20.89
CA GLU A 87 1.40 13.03 19.91
C GLU A 87 1.10 13.48 18.47
N ILE A 88 -0.07 14.09 18.21
CA ILE A 88 -0.39 14.63 16.89
C ILE A 88 0.52 15.82 16.54
N GLU A 89 0.80 16.71 17.50
CA GLU A 89 1.71 17.82 17.28
C GLU A 89 3.12 17.33 16.93
N ARG A 90 3.64 16.38 17.68
CA ARG A 90 4.94 15.76 17.41
C ARG A 90 4.96 15.04 16.05
N LEU A 91 3.90 14.33 15.70
CA LEU A 91 3.77 13.65 14.41
C LEU A 91 3.75 14.65 13.24
N ALA A 92 3.09 15.79 13.40
CA ALA A 92 3.01 16.82 12.38
C ALA A 92 4.26 17.71 12.29
N ASN A 93 5.12 17.71 13.32
CA ASN A 93 6.21 18.67 13.49
C ASN A 93 7.12 18.77 12.26
N ARG A 94 7.57 17.64 11.68
CA ARG A 94 8.43 17.62 10.49
C ARG A 94 7.78 18.35 9.29
N SER A 95 6.49 18.13 9.09
CA SER A 95 5.72 18.80 8.02
C SER A 95 5.51 20.29 8.30
N VAL A 96 5.25 20.65 9.57
CA VAL A 96 5.09 22.04 10.02
C VAL A 96 6.40 22.81 9.83
N GLU A 97 7.52 22.27 10.28
CA GLU A 97 8.84 22.88 10.09
C GLU A 97 9.16 23.11 8.61
N LYS A 98 8.87 22.12 7.76
CA LYS A 98 9.06 22.24 6.30
C LYS A 98 8.22 23.38 5.72
N ILE A 99 6.95 23.50 6.11
CA ILE A 99 6.06 24.60 5.69
C ILE A 99 6.59 25.95 6.15
N GLN A 100 7.14 26.04 7.36
CA GLN A 100 7.70 27.28 7.88
C GLN A 100 8.99 27.68 7.16
N LYS A 101 9.88 26.71 6.91
CA LYS A 101 11.19 26.93 6.27
C LYS A 101 11.13 27.15 4.78
N VAL A 102 10.10 26.64 4.07
CA VAL A 102 10.01 26.64 2.59
C VAL A 102 10.08 28.03 1.94
N ALA A 103 9.87 29.11 2.68
CA ALA A 103 9.95 30.49 2.15
C ALA A 103 11.25 31.21 2.54
N SER A 104 12.10 30.67 3.41
CA SER A 104 13.26 31.32 3.98
C SER A 104 14.55 30.52 3.93
N ASP A 105 14.45 29.19 3.86
CA ASP A 105 15.60 28.28 3.86
C ASP A 105 15.90 27.74 2.46
N ARG A 106 17.11 28.03 1.97
CA ARG A 106 17.56 27.68 0.61
C ARG A 106 17.55 26.17 0.36
N GLU A 107 17.98 25.39 1.32
CA GLU A 107 18.04 23.92 1.16
C GLU A 107 16.64 23.33 1.07
N THR A 108 15.72 23.78 1.94
CA THR A 108 14.31 23.39 1.87
C THR A 108 13.66 23.82 0.56
N MET A 109 13.97 25.00 0.03
CA MET A 109 13.48 25.43 -1.29
C MET A 109 13.95 24.49 -2.40
N LEU A 110 15.23 24.14 -2.44
CA LEU A 110 15.79 23.22 -3.44
C LEU A 110 15.21 21.80 -3.29
N GLU A 111 15.01 21.36 -2.07
CA GLU A 111 14.39 20.06 -1.79
C GLU A 111 12.96 19.99 -2.34
N VAL A 112 12.11 20.97 -2.04
CA VAL A 112 10.69 20.95 -2.49
C VAL A 112 10.55 21.13 -4.00
N PHE A 113 11.52 21.69 -4.68
CA PHE A 113 11.60 21.71 -6.13
C PHE A 113 12.14 20.38 -6.73
N GLY A 114 12.68 19.48 -5.91
CA GLY A 114 13.38 18.27 -6.37
C GLY A 114 14.74 18.58 -7.01
N ALA A 115 15.35 19.70 -6.67
CA ALA A 115 16.62 20.16 -7.20
C ALA A 115 17.82 19.76 -6.33
N SER A 116 17.61 19.15 -5.16
CA SER A 116 18.70 18.71 -4.27
C SER A 116 19.53 17.58 -4.88
N SER A 117 20.75 17.37 -4.38
CA SER A 117 21.73 16.40 -4.92
C SER A 117 21.27 14.93 -4.85
N GLN A 118 20.33 14.62 -3.97
CA GLN A 118 19.82 13.26 -3.80
C GLN A 118 18.96 12.77 -4.98
N TYR A 119 18.39 13.68 -5.79
CA TYR A 119 17.58 13.32 -6.94
C TYR A 119 18.45 13.18 -8.18
N LYS A 120 18.46 11.96 -8.77
CA LYS A 120 19.26 11.67 -9.98
C LYS A 120 18.57 12.12 -11.26
N ASN A 121 17.27 11.95 -11.35
CA ASN A 121 16.48 12.29 -12.54
C ASN A 121 15.84 13.67 -12.34
N LYS A 122 16.49 14.71 -12.86
CA LYS A 122 16.03 16.09 -12.80
C LYS A 122 15.54 16.55 -14.16
N ASN A 123 14.47 17.33 -14.19
CA ASN A 123 14.11 18.07 -15.40
C ASN A 123 15.00 19.31 -15.55
N ALA A 124 14.95 19.98 -16.72
CA ALA A 124 15.81 21.12 -17.02
C ALA A 124 15.71 22.26 -16.00
N PHE A 125 14.51 22.55 -15.47
CA PHE A 125 14.33 23.58 -14.44
C PHE A 125 14.98 23.18 -13.10
N GLN A 126 14.85 21.93 -12.70
CA GLN A 126 15.49 21.40 -11.49
C GLN A 126 17.02 21.36 -11.62
N GLU A 127 17.54 21.05 -12.81
CA GLU A 127 18.97 21.13 -13.10
C GLU A 127 19.48 22.57 -13.02
N CYS A 128 18.77 23.52 -13.64
CA CYS A 128 19.10 24.94 -13.54
C CYS A 128 19.17 25.41 -12.09
N LEU A 129 18.18 25.05 -11.25
CA LEU A 129 18.19 25.39 -9.81
C LEU A 129 19.34 24.71 -9.06
N SER A 130 19.73 23.50 -9.45
CA SER A 130 20.88 22.82 -8.84
C SER A 130 22.21 23.49 -9.16
N ILE A 131 22.37 24.01 -10.39
CA ILE A 131 23.59 24.66 -10.88
C ILE A 131 23.64 26.12 -10.42
N TYR A 132 22.52 26.83 -10.51
CA TYR A 132 22.42 28.26 -10.20
C TYR A 132 21.25 28.52 -9.23
N PRO A 133 21.41 28.26 -7.92
CA PRO A 133 20.36 28.44 -6.92
C PRO A 133 19.86 29.87 -6.74
N GLU A 134 20.56 30.88 -7.25
CA GLU A 134 20.11 32.28 -7.26
C GLU A 134 18.80 32.48 -8.04
N LEU A 135 18.44 31.54 -8.95
CA LEU A 135 17.13 31.48 -9.60
C LEU A 135 15.95 31.37 -8.62
N LEU A 136 16.19 30.97 -7.36
CA LEU A 136 15.18 31.03 -6.31
C LEU A 136 14.66 32.47 -6.06
N SER A 137 15.44 33.49 -6.44
CA SER A 137 15.06 34.90 -6.33
C SER A 137 14.22 35.40 -7.50
N ASP A 138 14.13 34.64 -8.59
CA ASP A 138 13.35 35.00 -9.79
C ASP A 138 11.84 35.05 -9.45
N PRO A 139 11.08 36.02 -10.03
CA PRO A 139 9.64 36.14 -9.81
C PRO A 139 8.83 34.88 -10.13
N TYR A 140 9.16 34.18 -11.22
CA TYR A 140 8.49 32.95 -11.60
C TYR A 140 8.73 31.84 -10.57
N THR A 141 9.98 31.64 -10.16
CA THR A 141 10.36 30.66 -9.15
C THR A 141 9.69 30.95 -7.79
N LYS A 142 9.63 32.24 -7.41
CA LYS A 142 8.92 32.66 -6.19
C LYS A 142 7.42 32.37 -6.25
N GLU A 143 6.78 32.56 -7.40
CA GLU A 143 5.36 32.22 -7.54
C GLU A 143 5.14 30.70 -7.48
N MET A 144 5.98 29.89 -8.14
CA MET A 144 5.94 28.44 -8.00
C MET A 144 6.12 28.02 -6.53
N LEU A 145 7.05 28.63 -5.80
CA LEU A 145 7.27 28.32 -4.39
C LEU A 145 6.06 28.66 -3.53
N ARG A 146 5.35 29.77 -3.81
CA ARG A 146 4.08 30.09 -3.13
C ARG A 146 3.00 29.03 -3.39
N GLN A 147 2.90 28.49 -4.62
CA GLN A 147 1.96 27.41 -4.93
C GLN A 147 2.35 26.10 -4.22
N ILE A 148 3.64 25.77 -4.19
CA ILE A 148 4.15 24.63 -3.44
C ILE A 148 3.79 24.78 -1.96
N LYS A 149 4.07 25.94 -1.35
CA LYS A 149 3.71 26.18 0.06
C LYS A 149 2.22 26.01 0.33
N LYS A 150 1.35 26.56 -0.53
CA LYS A 150 -0.11 26.37 -0.42
C LYS A 150 -0.49 24.89 -0.47
N ASN A 151 0.16 24.11 -1.33
CA ASN A 151 -0.09 22.68 -1.45
C ASN A 151 0.40 21.93 -0.21
N LEU A 152 1.59 22.26 0.31
CA LEU A 152 2.11 21.66 1.57
C LEU A 152 1.17 21.93 2.75
N VAL A 153 0.60 23.13 2.86
CA VAL A 153 -0.40 23.45 3.90
C VAL A 153 -1.66 22.58 3.73
N LYS A 154 -2.18 22.44 2.51
CA LYS A 154 -3.34 21.58 2.24
C LYS A 154 -3.04 20.11 2.56
N GLU A 155 -1.86 19.64 2.16
CA GLU A 155 -1.38 18.29 2.43
C GLU A 155 -1.29 18.05 3.94
N GLY A 156 -0.62 18.92 4.70
CA GLY A 156 -0.53 18.80 6.15
C GLY A 156 -1.90 18.75 6.83
N LYS A 157 -2.83 19.66 6.45
CA LYS A 157 -4.20 19.68 6.98
C LYS A 157 -5.06 18.49 6.56
N SER A 158 -4.66 17.76 5.52
CA SER A 158 -5.28 16.51 5.06
C SER A 158 -4.55 15.27 5.50
N ALA A 159 -3.69 15.38 6.51
CA ALA A 159 -2.88 14.29 7.07
C ALA A 159 -1.89 13.64 6.10
N LYS A 160 -1.46 14.34 5.04
CA LYS A 160 -0.27 13.95 4.29
C LYS A 160 0.98 14.49 5.01
N LEU A 161 1.41 13.77 6.04
CA LEU A 161 2.51 14.17 6.92
C LEU A 161 3.81 13.50 6.49
N ASP A 162 4.90 14.27 6.48
CA ASP A 162 6.24 13.74 6.18
C ASP A 162 6.69 12.82 7.32
N LEU A 163 7.06 11.58 6.98
CA LEU A 163 7.54 10.57 7.91
C LEU A 163 8.88 10.00 7.46
N SER A 164 9.62 9.44 8.42
CA SER A 164 10.75 8.54 8.12
C SER A 164 10.23 7.14 7.77
N ALA A 165 9.55 7.06 6.65
CA ALA A 165 8.92 5.84 6.15
C ALA A 165 9.16 5.70 4.65
N LYS A 166 9.09 4.49 4.13
CA LYS A 166 9.35 4.21 2.71
C LYS A 166 8.34 3.22 2.16
N TYR A 167 7.95 3.40 0.90
CA TYR A 167 7.19 2.37 0.18
C TYR A 167 8.15 1.28 -0.29
N MET A 168 7.92 0.06 0.16
CA MET A 168 8.75 -1.11 -0.13
C MET A 168 7.88 -2.23 -0.69
N PHE A 169 8.44 -3.03 -1.60
CA PHE A 169 7.77 -4.24 -2.08
C PHE A 169 7.55 -5.23 -0.94
N LEU A 170 6.38 -5.87 -0.95
CA LEU A 170 6.03 -6.98 -0.06
C LEU A 170 6.51 -8.29 -0.67
N ILE A 171 7.37 -9.00 0.05
CA ILE A 171 7.94 -10.27 -0.38
C ILE A 171 7.73 -11.29 0.74
N PRO A 172 7.33 -12.54 0.46
CA PRO A 172 7.25 -13.58 1.48
C PRO A 172 8.65 -14.00 1.93
N ASP A 173 8.74 -14.74 3.02
CA ASP A 173 9.98 -15.42 3.43
C ASP A 173 10.47 -16.33 2.30
N LEU A 174 11.53 -15.90 1.61
CA LEU A 174 12.07 -16.62 0.45
C LEU A 174 12.69 -17.96 0.83
N TYR A 175 13.18 -18.09 2.07
CA TYR A 175 13.71 -19.37 2.54
C TYR A 175 12.57 -20.39 2.76
N ALA A 176 11.49 -19.97 3.39
CA ALA A 176 10.28 -20.80 3.51
C ALA A 176 9.72 -21.17 2.15
N PHE A 177 9.70 -20.23 1.20
CA PHE A 177 9.27 -20.50 -0.17
C PHE A 177 10.15 -21.56 -0.85
N CYS A 178 11.46 -21.51 -0.67
CA CYS A 178 12.37 -22.53 -1.21
C CYS A 178 12.21 -23.89 -0.52
N GLN A 179 11.96 -23.92 0.79
CA GLN A 179 11.66 -25.17 1.50
C GLN A 179 10.38 -25.82 0.94
N TRP A 180 9.33 -25.03 0.75
CA TRP A 180 8.08 -25.51 0.17
C TRP A 180 8.27 -25.99 -1.28
N LEU A 181 8.93 -25.20 -2.12
CA LEU A 181 9.06 -25.46 -3.55
C LEU A 181 10.01 -26.65 -3.84
N PHE A 182 11.21 -26.64 -3.24
CA PHE A 182 12.28 -27.57 -3.60
C PHE A 182 12.39 -28.78 -2.69
N LEU A 183 11.93 -28.68 -1.43
CA LEU A 183 11.96 -29.80 -0.50
C LEU A 183 10.59 -30.47 -0.35
N GLY A 184 9.53 -29.89 -0.91
CA GLY A 184 8.16 -30.36 -0.76
C GLY A 184 7.62 -30.23 0.67
N ASP A 185 8.24 -29.37 1.49
CA ASP A 185 7.84 -29.13 2.86
C ASP A 185 6.50 -28.38 2.86
N LYS A 186 5.47 -28.99 3.43
CA LYS A 186 4.13 -28.40 3.50
C LYS A 186 3.96 -27.43 4.66
N ASP A 187 4.87 -27.46 5.62
CA ASP A 187 4.89 -26.57 6.78
C ASP A 187 6.32 -26.02 6.99
N PRO A 188 6.81 -25.20 6.04
CA PRO A 188 8.19 -24.72 6.05
C PRO A 188 8.44 -23.81 7.25
N CYS A 189 9.52 -24.03 7.99
CA CYS A 189 9.83 -23.22 9.17
C CYS A 189 10.30 -21.80 8.84
N GLY A 190 10.85 -21.55 7.64
CA GLY A 190 11.33 -20.24 7.22
C GLY A 190 12.47 -19.67 8.06
N LEU A 191 12.75 -18.38 7.85
CA LEU A 191 13.67 -17.58 8.66
C LEU A 191 12.97 -16.60 9.58
N LEU A 192 11.67 -16.35 9.35
CA LEU A 192 10.85 -15.42 10.10
C LEU A 192 9.74 -16.14 10.84
N LYS A 193 9.60 -15.83 12.12
CA LYS A 193 8.54 -16.37 12.99
C LYS A 193 7.29 -15.50 12.93
N ASP A 194 6.22 -15.96 13.60
CA ASP A 194 5.04 -15.14 13.86
C ASP A 194 5.44 -13.82 14.56
N GLY A 195 4.88 -12.69 14.11
CA GLY A 195 5.20 -11.37 14.61
C GLY A 195 6.54 -10.78 14.11
N GLU A 196 7.20 -11.43 13.15
CA GLU A 196 8.49 -10.99 12.61
C GLU A 196 8.39 -10.58 11.12
N VAL A 197 9.15 -9.56 10.78
CA VAL A 197 9.44 -9.11 9.41
C VAL A 197 10.94 -8.88 9.26
N SER A 198 11.42 -8.70 8.04
CA SER A 198 12.81 -8.34 7.82
C SER A 198 12.94 -7.24 6.78
N SER A 199 13.69 -6.18 7.11
CA SER A 199 14.13 -5.17 6.16
C SER A 199 15.52 -4.69 6.51
N PHE A 200 16.49 -4.97 5.65
CA PHE A 200 17.88 -4.56 5.86
C PHE A 200 18.04 -3.03 5.83
N LEU A 201 17.17 -2.33 5.11
CA LEU A 201 17.19 -0.86 5.07
C LEU A 201 16.98 -0.27 6.47
N TYR A 202 16.17 -0.92 7.30
CA TYR A 202 15.88 -0.52 8.68
C TYR A 202 16.63 -1.34 9.73
N ARG A 203 17.82 -1.88 9.42
CA ARG A 203 18.61 -2.75 10.31
C ARG A 203 18.93 -2.18 11.69
N ALA A 204 18.87 -0.87 11.84
CA ALA A 204 19.09 -0.18 13.12
C ALA A 204 17.83 -0.12 14.01
N TYR A 205 16.68 -0.56 13.50
CA TYR A 205 15.38 -0.44 14.17
C TYR A 205 14.84 -1.83 14.51
N GLY A 206 14.41 -2.01 15.76
CA GLY A 206 13.92 -3.29 16.27
C GLY A 206 12.47 -3.59 15.91
N LYS A 207 11.67 -2.57 15.60
CA LYS A 207 10.24 -2.70 15.21
C LYS A 207 9.96 -1.84 13.99
N LEU A 208 8.99 -2.29 13.19
CA LEU A 208 8.49 -1.59 12.01
C LEU A 208 6.96 -1.64 12.02
N ASP A 209 6.32 -0.53 11.68
CA ASP A 209 4.90 -0.50 11.35
C ASP A 209 4.73 -0.62 9.84
N CYS A 210 4.00 -1.66 9.41
CA CYS A 210 3.73 -1.96 8.01
C CYS A 210 2.27 -1.58 7.70
N LEU A 211 2.09 -0.82 6.62
CA LEU A 211 0.82 -0.26 6.21
C LEU A 211 0.60 -0.45 4.72
N ARG A 212 -0.63 -0.72 4.30
CA ARG A 212 -0.99 -0.80 2.89
C ARG A 212 -2.08 0.21 2.55
N SER A 213 -2.09 0.70 1.33
CA SER A 213 -3.18 1.52 0.79
C SER A 213 -3.97 0.69 -0.24
N PRO A 214 -5.29 0.70 -0.21
CA PRO A 214 -6.17 1.46 0.67
C PRO A 214 -6.16 0.95 2.11
N HIS A 215 -6.25 1.87 3.10
CA HIS A 215 -6.31 1.56 4.51
C HIS A 215 -7.70 1.97 5.03
N LEU A 216 -8.59 1.01 5.17
CA LEU A 216 -10.02 1.28 5.42
C LEU A 216 -10.46 0.85 6.81
N TYR A 217 -9.88 -0.22 7.34
CA TYR A 217 -10.12 -0.73 8.68
C TYR A 217 -8.90 -0.46 9.58
N ARG A 218 -8.71 -1.19 10.63
CA ARG A 218 -7.56 -1.13 11.53
C ARG A 218 -6.44 -2.00 10.97
N GLU A 219 -5.53 -1.42 10.20
CA GLU A 219 -4.58 -2.17 9.35
C GLU A 219 -3.13 -1.67 9.54
N HIS A 220 -2.77 -1.26 10.78
CA HIS A 220 -1.39 -1.09 11.18
C HIS A 220 -0.85 -2.43 11.65
N ALA A 221 0.26 -2.89 11.08
CA ALA A 221 0.89 -4.15 11.44
C ALA A 221 2.30 -3.91 11.98
N VAL A 222 2.38 -3.65 13.29
CA VAL A 222 3.67 -3.52 13.97
C VAL A 222 4.29 -4.89 14.15
N ARG A 223 5.55 -5.05 13.69
CA ARG A 223 6.29 -6.32 13.74
C ARG A 223 7.74 -6.09 14.14
N ASN A 224 8.34 -7.13 14.75
CA ASN A 224 9.75 -7.12 15.06
C ASN A 224 10.59 -7.24 13.78
N ASN A 225 11.56 -6.36 13.61
CA ASN A 225 12.46 -6.39 12.46
C ASN A 225 13.67 -7.28 12.75
N VAL A 226 13.74 -8.44 12.12
CA VAL A 226 14.82 -9.42 12.32
C VAL A 226 15.83 -9.31 11.20
N VAL A 227 17.01 -8.79 11.51
CA VAL A 227 18.13 -8.67 10.56
C VAL A 227 19.35 -9.35 11.15
N ASN A 228 19.75 -10.47 10.57
CA ASN A 228 20.91 -11.27 10.95
C ASN A 228 21.68 -11.76 9.72
N ALA A 229 22.71 -12.59 9.91
CA ALA A 229 23.53 -13.10 8.81
C ALA A 229 22.73 -13.96 7.81
N GLU A 230 21.79 -14.76 8.29
CA GLU A 230 20.96 -15.62 7.44
C GLU A 230 19.91 -14.81 6.67
N THR A 231 19.15 -13.92 7.34
CA THR A 231 18.18 -13.07 6.65
C THR A 231 18.86 -12.18 5.60
N LYS A 232 20.04 -11.63 5.90
CA LYS A 232 20.81 -10.83 4.94
C LYS A 232 21.27 -11.62 3.71
N LYS A 233 21.53 -12.91 3.86
CA LYS A 233 21.94 -13.78 2.75
C LYS A 233 20.80 -14.10 1.80
N TRP A 234 19.57 -14.26 2.34
CA TRP A 234 18.40 -14.66 1.57
C TRP A 234 17.54 -13.49 1.11
N PHE A 235 17.50 -12.40 1.86
CA PHE A 235 16.64 -11.25 1.63
C PHE A 235 17.45 -10.07 1.11
N THR A 236 17.86 -10.16 -0.16
CA THR A 236 18.84 -9.23 -0.76
C THR A 236 18.23 -7.91 -1.26
N PRO A 237 17.07 -7.85 -1.93
CA PRO A 237 16.44 -6.59 -2.32
C PRO A 237 16.00 -5.72 -1.12
N ASN A 238 15.97 -4.40 -1.34
CA ASN A 238 15.40 -3.43 -0.39
C ASN A 238 13.87 -3.55 -0.37
N ALA A 239 13.37 -4.55 0.31
CA ALA A 239 11.97 -4.88 0.44
C ALA A 239 11.59 -5.09 1.91
N ILE A 240 10.32 -5.34 2.17
CA ILE A 240 9.83 -5.86 3.44
C ILE A 240 9.47 -7.34 3.26
N TYR A 241 10.17 -8.20 3.98
CA TYR A 241 9.95 -9.63 3.96
C TYR A 241 9.04 -10.03 5.13
N THR A 242 8.03 -10.83 4.83
CA THR A 242 6.98 -11.20 5.80
C THR A 242 7.00 -12.69 6.09
N SER A 243 6.73 -13.05 7.34
CA SER A 243 6.63 -14.45 7.77
C SER A 243 5.42 -15.14 7.14
N CYS A 244 5.58 -16.41 6.76
CA CYS A 244 4.46 -17.27 6.36
C CYS A 244 3.62 -17.76 7.54
N HIS A 245 4.09 -17.58 8.77
CA HIS A 245 3.38 -17.97 10.01
C HIS A 245 2.57 -16.82 10.61
N ASP A 246 2.68 -15.61 10.07
CA ASP A 246 2.04 -14.39 10.58
C ASP A 246 0.75 -14.06 9.81
N LEU A 247 -0.21 -13.49 10.53
CA LEU A 247 -1.45 -12.96 9.98
C LEU A 247 -1.29 -11.61 9.24
N ILE A 248 -0.06 -11.08 9.11
CA ILE A 248 0.18 -9.78 8.48
C ILE A 248 -0.45 -9.66 7.07
N SER A 249 -0.41 -10.74 6.29
CA SER A 249 -1.03 -10.76 4.96
C SER A 249 -2.55 -10.60 5.02
N LYS A 250 -3.19 -11.09 6.09
CA LYS A 250 -4.63 -10.97 6.33
C LYS A 250 -5.00 -9.60 6.89
N ILE A 251 -4.15 -9.02 7.75
CA ILE A 251 -4.35 -7.69 8.31
C ILE A 251 -4.24 -6.64 7.19
N LEU A 252 -3.18 -6.70 6.40
CA LEU A 252 -2.91 -5.74 5.31
C LEU A 252 -3.63 -6.08 4.00
N GLN A 253 -4.20 -7.28 3.89
CA GLN A 253 -4.92 -7.77 2.68
C GLN A 253 -4.08 -7.62 1.40
N PHE A 254 -2.80 -8.04 1.44
CA PHE A 254 -1.88 -7.91 0.32
C PHE A 254 -1.62 -9.25 -0.40
N ASP A 255 -1.23 -9.13 -1.65
CA ASP A 255 -0.61 -10.18 -2.45
C ASP A 255 0.87 -9.84 -2.70
N CYS A 256 1.70 -10.88 -2.94
CA CYS A 256 3.12 -10.70 -3.28
C CYS A 256 3.33 -10.65 -4.81
N ASP A 257 2.44 -9.97 -5.52
CA ASP A 257 2.47 -9.84 -7.00
C ASP A 257 2.90 -8.45 -7.48
N GLY A 258 3.52 -7.67 -6.60
CA GLY A 258 3.98 -6.30 -6.85
C GLY A 258 3.42 -5.27 -5.87
N ASP A 259 2.64 -5.70 -4.87
CA ASP A 259 2.15 -4.83 -3.81
C ASP A 259 3.29 -4.19 -3.03
N LYS A 260 3.07 -2.94 -2.63
CA LYS A 260 3.99 -2.19 -1.76
C LYS A 260 3.34 -1.87 -0.42
N SER A 261 4.12 -1.97 0.63
CA SER A 261 3.79 -1.48 1.97
C SER A 261 4.49 -0.16 2.24
N LEU A 262 3.82 0.75 2.91
CA LEU A 262 4.48 1.84 3.62
C LEU A 262 5.08 1.26 4.89
N VAL A 263 6.39 1.28 5.01
CA VAL A 263 7.14 0.76 6.16
C VAL A 263 7.68 1.93 6.95
N CYS A 264 7.27 2.05 8.20
CA CYS A 264 7.64 3.13 9.10
C CYS A 264 8.44 2.60 10.30
N ALA A 265 9.56 3.24 10.60
CA ALA A 265 10.40 2.93 11.75
C ALA A 265 10.35 4.02 12.84
N ASP A 266 9.43 4.99 12.73
CA ASP A 266 9.29 6.06 13.71
C ASP A 266 8.71 5.50 15.02
N PRO A 267 9.44 5.61 16.16
CA PRO A 267 8.98 5.07 17.44
C PRO A 267 7.64 5.63 17.89
N LEU A 268 7.35 6.89 17.61
CA LEU A 268 6.07 7.52 17.98
C LEU A 268 4.89 6.85 17.27
N ILE A 269 5.01 6.63 15.95
CA ILE A 269 3.97 5.93 15.18
C ILE A 269 3.82 4.49 15.66
N ILE A 270 4.93 3.79 15.94
CA ILE A 270 4.92 2.41 16.42
C ILE A 270 4.17 2.32 17.75
N ASP A 271 4.48 3.18 18.72
CA ASP A 271 3.82 3.19 20.03
C ASP A 271 2.31 3.48 19.92
N ILE A 272 1.93 4.46 19.09
CA ILE A 272 0.52 4.79 18.83
C ILE A 272 -0.18 3.63 18.14
N ALA A 273 0.45 3.03 17.13
CA ALA A 273 -0.12 1.91 16.39
C ALA A 273 -0.30 0.69 17.28
N GLU A 274 0.68 0.29 18.08
CA GLU A 274 0.56 -0.83 19.02
C GLU A 274 -0.61 -0.64 19.99
N ARG A 275 -0.78 0.56 20.53
CA ARG A 275 -1.88 0.88 21.45
C ARG A 275 -3.25 0.79 20.78
N ASN A 276 -3.38 1.34 19.57
CA ASN A 276 -4.64 1.36 18.83
C ASN A 276 -4.99 0.01 18.19
N MET A 277 -4.00 -0.84 17.93
CA MET A 277 -4.17 -2.14 17.24
C MET A 277 -4.14 -3.32 18.23
N LYS A 278 -4.19 -3.06 19.52
CA LYS A 278 -4.26 -4.12 20.52
C LYS A 278 -5.50 -4.99 20.29
N ASP A 279 -5.32 -6.32 20.35
CA ASP A 279 -6.37 -7.34 20.23
C ASP A 279 -7.20 -7.26 18.93
N ILE A 280 -6.63 -6.71 17.85
CA ILE A 280 -7.31 -6.67 16.56
C ILE A 280 -7.32 -8.04 15.90
N VAL A 281 -8.51 -8.41 15.43
CA VAL A 281 -8.73 -9.57 14.56
C VAL A 281 -8.87 -9.08 13.12
N PRO A 282 -8.15 -9.68 12.15
CA PRO A 282 -8.32 -9.38 10.74
C PRO A 282 -9.77 -9.55 10.30
N LEU A 283 -10.23 -8.72 9.36
CA LEU A 283 -11.55 -8.89 8.78
C LEU A 283 -11.60 -10.20 8.00
N TYR A 284 -12.60 -11.02 8.30
CA TYR A 284 -12.89 -12.24 7.56
C TYR A 284 -14.30 -12.16 6.97
N TYR A 285 -14.41 -12.49 5.69
CA TYR A 285 -15.66 -12.66 4.96
C TYR A 285 -15.46 -13.65 3.82
N GLU A 286 -16.51 -14.40 3.51
CA GLU A 286 -16.49 -15.35 2.41
C GLU A 286 -16.86 -14.65 1.10
N MET A 287 -16.09 -14.93 0.06
CA MET A 287 -16.35 -14.44 -1.28
C MET A 287 -16.69 -15.62 -2.20
N ALA A 288 -17.94 -15.65 -2.68
CA ALA A 288 -18.34 -16.60 -3.70
C ALA A 288 -17.82 -16.18 -5.09
N LYS A 289 -17.83 -17.12 -6.02
CA LYS A 289 -17.45 -16.87 -7.42
C LYS A 289 -18.63 -17.26 -8.32
N ALA A 290 -18.81 -16.51 -9.38
CA ALA A 290 -19.70 -16.92 -10.47
C ALA A 290 -19.24 -18.26 -11.08
N GLY A 291 -20.16 -18.94 -11.76
CA GLY A 291 -19.82 -20.13 -12.54
C GLY A 291 -18.76 -19.85 -13.61
N ALA A 292 -17.99 -20.85 -13.98
CA ALA A 292 -17.02 -20.72 -15.07
C ALA A 292 -17.73 -20.45 -16.40
N VAL A 293 -17.20 -19.48 -17.16
CA VAL A 293 -17.68 -19.16 -18.51
C VAL A 293 -16.54 -19.31 -19.51
N ILE A 294 -16.89 -19.57 -20.76
CA ILE A 294 -15.94 -19.60 -21.88
C ILE A 294 -15.53 -18.14 -22.14
N VAL A 295 -14.24 -17.89 -22.25
CA VAL A 295 -13.73 -16.55 -22.53
C VAL A 295 -13.98 -16.21 -24.00
N THR A 296 -14.87 -15.25 -24.22
CA THR A 296 -15.16 -14.66 -25.54
C THR A 296 -15.02 -13.15 -25.47
N PRO A 297 -14.92 -12.41 -26.58
CA PRO A 297 -14.93 -10.95 -26.59
C PRO A 297 -16.14 -10.38 -25.87
N GLU A 298 -17.30 -10.99 -25.97
CA GLU A 298 -18.55 -10.58 -25.31
C GLU A 298 -18.44 -10.74 -23.79
N GLU A 299 -17.91 -11.87 -23.32
CA GLU A 299 -17.71 -12.11 -21.89
C GLU A 299 -16.64 -11.17 -21.29
N ILE A 300 -15.58 -10.87 -22.04
CA ILE A 300 -14.58 -9.85 -21.64
C ILE A 300 -15.27 -8.49 -21.52
N PHE A 301 -16.09 -8.10 -22.51
CA PHE A 301 -16.85 -6.85 -22.44
C PHE A 301 -17.83 -6.82 -21.28
N HIS A 302 -18.52 -7.93 -21.01
CA HIS A 302 -19.40 -8.10 -19.84
C HIS A 302 -18.64 -7.88 -18.53
N GLY A 303 -17.47 -8.50 -18.37
CA GLY A 303 -16.62 -8.32 -17.20
C GLY A 303 -16.15 -6.86 -17.01
N LEU A 304 -15.71 -6.22 -18.09
CA LEU A 304 -15.30 -4.81 -18.07
C LEU A 304 -16.48 -3.88 -17.73
N ARG A 305 -17.65 -4.12 -18.35
CA ARG A 305 -18.87 -3.37 -18.04
C ARG A 305 -19.31 -3.57 -16.59
N ALA A 306 -19.25 -4.79 -16.08
CA ALA A 306 -19.56 -5.11 -14.69
C ALA A 306 -18.63 -4.36 -13.72
N ALA A 307 -17.33 -4.33 -14.00
CA ALA A 307 -16.36 -3.55 -13.20
C ALA A 307 -16.68 -2.05 -13.24
N TRP A 308 -17.04 -1.52 -14.39
CA TRP A 308 -17.39 -0.09 -14.54
C TRP A 308 -18.69 0.29 -13.82
N THR A 309 -19.72 -0.58 -13.88
CA THR A 309 -21.05 -0.31 -13.31
C THR A 309 -21.25 -0.88 -11.91
N GLY A 310 -20.40 -1.77 -11.48
CA GLY A 310 -20.55 -2.61 -10.26
C GLY A 310 -20.43 -1.88 -8.92
N GLY A 311 -20.05 -0.62 -8.92
CA GLY A 311 -19.94 0.22 -7.74
C GLY A 311 -18.68 1.07 -7.75
N ASN A 312 -18.75 2.20 -7.07
CA ASN A 312 -17.64 3.14 -6.99
C ASN A 312 -16.84 2.91 -5.69
N ILE A 313 -15.72 2.21 -5.79
CA ILE A 313 -14.78 1.95 -4.69
C ILE A 313 -14.45 3.24 -3.93
N GLY A 314 -14.25 4.36 -4.66
CA GLY A 314 -13.96 5.66 -4.06
C GLY A 314 -15.11 6.23 -3.24
N VAL A 315 -16.36 5.95 -3.60
CA VAL A 315 -17.54 6.36 -2.82
C VAL A 315 -17.57 5.57 -1.51
N ILE A 316 -17.44 4.24 -1.56
CA ILE A 316 -17.45 3.39 -0.37
C ILE A 316 -16.29 3.77 0.58
N SER A 317 -15.11 3.98 0.05
CA SER A 317 -13.95 4.44 0.83
C SER A 317 -14.19 5.80 1.49
N ASN A 318 -14.87 6.73 0.81
CA ASN A 318 -15.25 8.01 1.39
C ASN A 318 -16.33 7.85 2.48
N ASP A 319 -17.25 6.91 2.31
CA ASP A 319 -18.29 6.63 3.32
C ASP A 319 -17.67 6.03 4.60
N ILE A 320 -16.71 5.13 4.47
CA ILE A 320 -15.91 4.63 5.59
C ILE A 320 -15.20 5.79 6.30
N THR A 321 -14.62 6.71 5.52
CA THR A 321 -13.94 7.90 6.07
C THR A 321 -14.91 8.83 6.81
N LYS A 322 -16.18 8.96 6.38
CA LYS A 322 -17.21 9.71 7.12
C LYS A 322 -17.42 9.11 8.51
N ILE A 323 -17.47 7.78 8.61
CA ILE A 323 -17.69 7.09 9.88
C ILE A 323 -16.49 7.26 10.82
N TRP A 324 -15.28 7.04 10.33
CA TRP A 324 -14.05 7.25 11.13
C TRP A 324 -13.92 8.67 11.68
N ASN A 325 -14.49 9.65 10.98
CA ASN A 325 -14.43 11.06 11.37
C ASN A 325 -15.76 11.60 11.91
N SER A 326 -16.71 10.74 12.30
CA SER A 326 -17.91 11.10 13.04
C SER A 326 -17.64 11.21 14.55
N ASP A 327 -18.57 11.80 15.29
CA ASP A 327 -18.47 11.87 16.76
C ASP A 327 -18.74 10.51 17.40
N ASP A 328 -19.44 9.61 16.72
CA ASP A 328 -19.70 8.23 17.12
C ASP A 328 -19.26 7.28 16.00
N VAL A 329 -18.20 6.52 16.25
CA VAL A 329 -17.57 5.63 15.27
C VAL A 329 -18.23 4.26 15.28
N ASP A 330 -19.08 3.99 14.30
CA ASP A 330 -19.73 2.68 14.11
C ASP A 330 -18.78 1.68 13.42
N ILE A 331 -18.07 0.89 14.21
CA ILE A 331 -17.09 -0.11 13.73
C ILE A 331 -17.77 -1.20 12.88
N ASP A 332 -19.01 -1.61 13.20
CA ASP A 332 -19.68 -2.66 12.44
C ASP A 332 -20.12 -2.16 11.06
N ALA A 333 -20.55 -0.91 10.96
CA ALA A 333 -20.79 -0.28 9.66
C ALA A 333 -19.49 -0.20 8.84
N ILE A 334 -18.36 0.11 9.45
CA ILE A 334 -17.04 0.11 8.78
C ILE A 334 -16.71 -1.29 8.24
N LYS A 335 -16.86 -2.35 9.05
CA LYS A 335 -16.59 -3.74 8.61
C LYS A 335 -17.44 -4.13 7.40
N ILE A 336 -18.74 -3.81 7.42
CA ILE A 336 -19.65 -4.11 6.31
C ILE A 336 -19.21 -3.37 5.04
N LEU A 337 -18.91 -2.07 5.14
CA LEU A 337 -18.47 -1.28 4.00
C LEU A 337 -17.11 -1.72 3.48
N CYS A 338 -16.19 -2.18 4.33
CA CYS A 338 -14.91 -2.76 3.91
C CYS A 338 -15.13 -4.04 3.10
N MET A 339 -16.01 -4.94 3.56
CA MET A 339 -16.40 -6.14 2.82
C MET A 339 -17.00 -5.79 1.45
N GLU A 340 -17.94 -4.84 1.39
CA GLU A 340 -18.55 -4.40 0.13
C GLU A 340 -17.55 -3.73 -0.81
N ASN A 341 -16.60 -2.98 -0.26
CA ASN A 341 -15.51 -2.39 -1.06
C ASN A 341 -14.68 -3.47 -1.76
N ASN A 342 -14.36 -4.55 -1.05
CA ASN A 342 -13.64 -5.69 -1.62
C ASN A 342 -14.46 -6.45 -2.65
N PHE A 343 -15.77 -6.62 -2.44
CA PHE A 343 -16.66 -7.18 -3.47
C PHE A 343 -16.67 -6.31 -4.74
N CYS A 344 -16.62 -4.98 -4.61
CA CYS A 344 -16.54 -4.09 -5.77
C CYS A 344 -15.19 -4.18 -6.48
N ILE A 345 -14.07 -4.31 -5.73
CA ILE A 345 -12.72 -4.46 -6.30
C ILE A 345 -12.63 -5.74 -7.13
N ASP A 346 -13.15 -6.84 -6.59
CA ASP A 346 -13.04 -8.16 -7.24
C ASP A 346 -14.23 -8.49 -8.13
N TYR A 347 -15.19 -7.59 -8.30
CA TYR A 347 -16.43 -7.88 -9.05
C TYR A 347 -16.20 -8.33 -10.50
N ALA A 348 -15.22 -7.76 -11.17
CA ALA A 348 -14.85 -8.18 -12.54
C ALA A 348 -14.34 -9.64 -12.61
N LYS A 349 -13.77 -10.14 -11.52
CA LYS A 349 -13.24 -11.51 -11.43
C LYS A 349 -14.26 -12.52 -10.91
N THR A 350 -15.12 -12.08 -9.96
CA THR A 350 -16.00 -12.95 -9.19
C THR A 350 -17.44 -12.91 -9.67
N LEU A 351 -17.87 -11.79 -10.26
CA LEU A 351 -19.28 -11.43 -10.56
C LEU A 351 -20.21 -11.63 -9.34
N TYR A 352 -19.62 -11.56 -8.13
CA TYR A 352 -20.32 -11.77 -6.88
C TYR A 352 -20.45 -10.45 -6.11
N LYS A 353 -21.70 -10.04 -5.90
CA LYS A 353 -22.03 -8.84 -5.10
C LYS A 353 -23.38 -9.09 -4.41
N PRO A 354 -23.38 -9.51 -3.15
CA PRO A 354 -24.60 -9.76 -2.40
C PRO A 354 -25.38 -8.46 -2.16
N THR A 355 -26.68 -8.57 -2.08
CA THR A 355 -27.58 -7.46 -1.72
C THR A 355 -27.56 -7.28 -0.21
N ARG A 356 -27.51 -6.05 0.25
CA ARG A 356 -27.64 -5.75 1.68
C ARG A 356 -29.03 -6.15 2.20
N PRO A 357 -29.12 -6.77 3.40
CA PRO A 357 -30.40 -6.88 4.10
C PRO A 357 -31.01 -5.50 4.38
N ASP A 358 -32.34 -5.40 4.35
CA ASP A 358 -33.07 -4.10 4.46
C ASP A 358 -32.72 -3.32 5.72
N HIS A 359 -32.59 -3.99 6.88
CA HIS A 359 -32.26 -3.34 8.14
C HIS A 359 -30.84 -2.75 8.14
N ILE A 360 -29.88 -3.43 7.48
CA ILE A 360 -28.51 -2.94 7.30
C ILE A 360 -28.50 -1.79 6.30
N ASN A 361 -29.28 -1.90 5.22
CA ASN A 361 -29.37 -0.86 4.21
C ASN A 361 -29.94 0.45 4.77
N ALA A 362 -30.96 0.38 5.61
CA ALA A 362 -31.53 1.56 6.28
C ALA A 362 -30.50 2.27 7.16
N LYS A 363 -29.75 1.50 7.98
CA LYS A 363 -28.69 2.05 8.83
C LYS A 363 -27.58 2.69 8.02
N LEU A 364 -27.04 1.99 7.03
CA LEU A 364 -25.93 2.48 6.21
C LEU A 364 -26.37 3.68 5.32
N SER A 365 -27.62 3.74 4.88
CA SER A 365 -28.13 4.87 4.10
C SER A 365 -28.12 6.19 4.88
N GLN A 366 -28.37 6.15 6.18
CA GLN A 366 -28.22 7.33 7.05
C GLN A 366 -26.77 7.80 7.10
N ILE A 367 -25.83 6.88 7.27
CA ILE A 367 -24.39 7.17 7.35
C ILE A 367 -23.86 7.69 6.00
N THR A 368 -24.20 7.02 4.90
CA THR A 368 -23.72 7.42 3.57
C THR A 368 -24.33 8.75 3.11
N GLY A 369 -25.51 9.10 3.61
CA GLY A 369 -26.17 10.40 3.38
C GLY A 369 -25.52 11.57 4.12
N MET A 370 -24.64 11.32 5.10
CA MET A 370 -23.94 12.40 5.82
C MET A 370 -23.02 13.18 4.89
N LYS A 371 -22.82 14.47 5.19
CA LYS A 371 -21.82 15.30 4.53
C LYS A 371 -20.41 14.72 4.77
N ALA A 372 -19.49 15.04 3.88
CA ALA A 372 -18.09 14.64 3.99
C ALA A 372 -17.42 15.21 5.26
N PRO A 373 -16.36 14.61 5.79
CA PRO A 373 -15.59 15.16 6.90
C PRO A 373 -15.04 16.56 6.59
N HIS A 374 -14.86 17.39 7.61
CA HIS A 374 -14.41 18.78 7.44
C HIS A 374 -13.10 18.90 6.65
N PHE A 375 -12.12 18.07 6.95
CA PHE A 375 -10.81 18.11 6.29
C PHE A 375 -10.86 17.83 4.77
N PHE A 376 -11.99 17.34 4.22
CA PHE A 376 -12.14 17.16 2.77
C PHE A 376 -12.12 18.50 2.00
N ILE A 377 -12.25 19.64 2.67
CA ILE A 377 -11.94 20.94 2.10
C ILE A 377 -10.49 20.94 1.57
N TYR A 378 -9.56 20.36 2.32
CA TYR A 378 -8.15 20.26 1.96
C TYR A 378 -7.85 19.03 1.09
N ALA A 379 -8.35 17.86 1.49
CA ALA A 379 -8.02 16.59 0.84
C ALA A 379 -8.69 16.40 -0.53
N LYS A 380 -9.90 16.91 -0.72
CA LYS A 380 -10.74 16.67 -1.92
C LYS A 380 -11.28 17.94 -2.56
N GLY A 381 -10.87 19.13 -2.10
CA GLY A 381 -11.35 20.41 -2.63
C GLY A 381 -12.86 20.64 -2.45
N LYS A 382 -13.49 20.05 -1.44
CA LYS A 382 -14.90 20.25 -1.14
C LYS A 382 -15.15 21.67 -0.62
N THR A 383 -16.36 22.20 -0.89
CA THR A 383 -16.79 23.50 -0.34
C THR A 383 -17.28 23.34 1.09
N ALA A 384 -17.33 24.45 1.84
CA ALA A 384 -17.83 24.47 3.22
C ALA A 384 -19.26 23.91 3.36
N HIS A 385 -20.10 24.06 2.34
CA HIS A 385 -21.47 23.53 2.36
C HIS A 385 -21.55 22.01 2.17
N GLN A 386 -20.50 21.39 1.60
CA GLN A 386 -20.44 19.95 1.31
C GLN A 386 -19.83 19.14 2.44
N VAL A 387 -19.29 19.79 3.46
CA VAL A 387 -18.64 19.14 4.59
C VAL A 387 -19.41 19.35 5.90
N GLN A 388 -19.17 18.46 6.86
CA GLN A 388 -19.66 18.58 8.22
C GLN A 388 -18.99 19.76 8.94
N LYS A 389 -19.60 20.20 10.06
CA LYS A 389 -18.91 21.09 10.99
C LYS A 389 -17.66 20.41 11.52
N LYS A 390 -16.63 21.21 11.78
CA LYS A 390 -15.38 20.71 12.35
C LYS A 390 -15.65 20.10 13.73
N ASN A 391 -15.21 18.87 13.91
CA ASN A 391 -15.27 18.14 15.18
C ASN A 391 -13.86 17.77 15.68
N GLY A 392 -13.77 17.03 16.79
CA GLY A 392 -12.54 16.59 17.42
C GLY A 392 -11.89 15.34 16.79
N SER A 393 -12.34 14.88 15.62
CA SER A 393 -11.73 13.69 14.98
C SER A 393 -10.25 13.91 14.69
N VAL A 394 -9.49 12.82 14.67
CA VAL A 394 -8.02 12.84 14.60
C VAL A 394 -7.50 13.75 13.47
N VAL A 395 -8.02 13.58 12.26
CA VAL A 395 -7.56 14.36 11.10
C VAL A 395 -7.96 15.83 11.22
N ASN A 396 -9.14 16.14 11.74
CA ASN A 396 -9.61 17.53 11.89
C ASN A 396 -8.76 18.35 12.90
N ARG A 397 -8.09 17.68 13.84
CA ARG A 397 -7.19 18.36 14.80
C ARG A 397 -5.97 19.01 14.13
N LEU A 398 -5.50 18.45 13.01
CA LEU A 398 -4.39 18.99 12.22
C LEU A 398 -4.63 20.42 11.69
N ASP A 399 -5.89 20.82 11.50
CA ASP A 399 -6.20 22.17 11.04
C ASP A 399 -5.79 23.29 12.04
N LYS A 400 -5.65 22.94 13.33
CA LYS A 400 -5.14 23.87 14.35
C LYS A 400 -3.61 23.87 14.41
N ILE A 401 -2.97 22.73 14.12
CA ILE A 401 -1.53 22.50 14.26
C ILE A 401 -0.79 23.01 13.02
N VAL A 402 -1.30 22.74 11.83
CA VAL A 402 -0.67 23.14 10.57
C VAL A 402 -0.95 24.63 10.30
N PRO A 403 0.10 25.46 10.11
CA PRO A 403 -0.06 26.89 9.91
C PRO A 403 -0.81 27.22 8.63
N ASN A 404 -1.54 28.34 8.61
CA ASN A 404 -2.32 28.77 7.43
C ASN A 404 -1.44 29.48 6.38
N LYS A 405 -0.29 29.98 6.77
CA LYS A 405 0.64 30.76 5.90
C LYS A 405 2.09 30.40 6.20
#